data_8b9dc758a6d6c845aedff4227bdde7d0
#
_entry.id   8b9dc758a6d6c845aedff4227bdde7d0
#
_cell.length_a   1.000
_cell.length_b   1.000
_cell.length_c   1.000
_cell.angle_alpha   90.00
_cell.angle_beta   90.00
_cell.angle_gamma   90.00
#
_symmetry.space_group_name_H-M   'P 1'
#
loop_
_entity.id
_entity.type
_entity.pdbx_description
1 polymer ?
#
loop_
_entity_poly.entity_id
_entity_poly.type
_entity_poly.pdbx_seq_one_letter_code
_entity_poly.pdbx_strand_id
1 'polypeptide(L)'
;MKKFAFTLTLALISLLSAAQQPHKTLKERMEHGLSIEQIKESMQNRLNYILRFDSLVDIHGNGKKTIKYAYDDHARLTERIEVTQRTYTDTVEVNSLKNTYVFDENDNCILATQYEWWDGNWNEIKKGELTFDANGNCLSRILSSYGEPTRKYLWTYDDDSHCLSEEHWEYNSNHWETFYRYEYGYDAQGKMTLRIRQDSDAYDSWKNTSKDEYYYGANGNETLYIYSKWSSENQDWEERSRTIHTYDANNNLTVLETIGDYAEMIEYIYDEANRLKITTIKRDIDGAWKYIFKTEYEYDQNDSILLDAFYRAPSPEYGPDWRKERKTEYVRNEAGYVTCKTESKGSSDSENEWIYLSRILYEYNDYNQLTQIACLGWRSTVNDFVCLKKYDYTFDENKNTKSYHYSYYNSVNDEWTLGESFESTYDLNTEAAYILGLPLIYKEINHPYTESPVQNKWLTGQRYSDLLYEEHFYTLYYSDYYAVNDNESSSLKVYSTNGMLAVENDVVTDIQVFDMLGRLVAQQNQVAQCKFNLKPGVYVVKAGNASVKVVVK
;
A
#
# COMPACT_ATOMS: atom_id res chain seq x y z
N MET A 1 -4.02 24.25 15.26
CA MET A 1 -2.85 23.46 15.68
C MET A 1 -3.16 22.00 16.02
N LYS A 2 -4.24 21.65 16.76
CA LYS A 2 -4.55 20.23 17.11
C LYS A 2 -4.95 19.30 15.94
N LYS A 3 -5.45 19.81 14.81
CA LYS A 3 -5.80 18.99 13.61
C LYS A 3 -4.60 18.62 12.74
N PHE A 4 -3.52 19.40 12.76
CA PHE A 4 -2.29 19.13 12.00
C PHE A 4 -1.45 18.02 12.60
N ALA A 5 -1.42 17.87 13.92
CA ALA A 5 -0.66 16.82 14.60
C ALA A 5 -1.20 15.40 14.33
N PHE A 6 -2.51 15.25 14.13
CA PHE A 6 -3.14 13.93 13.88
C PHE A 6 -2.85 13.39 12.48
N THR A 7 -2.84 14.27 11.48
CA THR A 7 -2.57 13.88 10.08
C THR A 7 -1.09 13.48 9.86
N LEU A 8 -0.17 14.14 10.60
CA LEU A 8 1.26 13.86 10.50
C LEU A 8 1.68 12.56 11.21
N THR A 9 0.98 12.18 12.29
CA THR A 9 1.21 10.90 12.99
C THR A 9 0.82 9.71 12.13
N LEU A 10 -0.27 9.83 11.36
CA LEU A 10 -0.66 8.83 10.35
C LEU A 10 0.37 8.72 9.21
N ALA A 11 1.02 9.81 8.81
CA ALA A 11 2.04 9.79 7.77
C ALA A 11 3.32 9.08 8.23
N LEU A 12 3.74 9.22 9.49
CA LEU A 12 4.89 8.49 10.03
C LEU A 12 4.56 6.99 10.23
N ILE A 13 3.33 6.68 10.66
CA ILE A 13 2.83 5.30 10.75
C ILE A 13 2.77 4.68 9.34
N SER A 14 2.36 5.44 8.32
CA SER A 14 2.34 4.95 6.93
C SER A 14 3.74 4.82 6.32
N LEU A 15 4.72 5.63 6.72
CA LEU A 15 6.11 5.52 6.28
C LEU A 15 6.81 4.35 6.97
N LEU A 16 6.57 4.12 8.26
CA LEU A 16 7.03 2.92 8.96
C LEU A 16 6.33 1.65 8.45
N SER A 17 5.05 1.71 8.10
CA SER A 17 4.35 0.58 7.47
C SER A 17 4.75 0.34 6.01
N ALA A 18 5.28 1.35 5.31
CA ALA A 18 5.84 1.17 3.97
C ALA A 18 7.27 0.61 4.01
N ALA A 19 8.05 0.94 5.06
CA ALA A 19 9.35 0.31 5.34
C ALA A 19 9.19 -1.09 5.97
N GLN A 20 8.08 -1.34 6.65
CA GLN A 20 7.63 -2.62 7.19
C GLN A 20 6.44 -3.17 6.38
N GLN A 21 6.55 -3.28 5.06
CA GLN A 21 5.80 -4.35 4.41
C GLN A 21 6.33 -5.64 5.04
N PRO A 22 5.52 -6.41 5.78
CA PRO A 22 5.98 -7.69 6.26
C PRO A 22 6.47 -8.42 5.01
N HIS A 23 7.72 -8.82 4.99
CA HIS A 23 8.17 -9.80 4.02
C HIS A 23 7.21 -10.95 4.21
N LYS A 24 6.30 -11.14 3.24
CA LYS A 24 5.46 -12.35 3.22
C LYS A 24 6.41 -13.48 3.50
N THR A 25 6.19 -14.22 4.57
CA THR A 25 7.08 -15.30 4.97
C THR A 25 7.27 -16.22 3.75
N LEU A 26 8.36 -16.92 3.68
CA LEU A 26 8.60 -17.90 2.60
C LEU A 26 7.38 -18.82 2.40
N LYS A 27 6.66 -19.13 3.50
CA LYS A 27 5.44 -19.91 3.57
C LYS A 27 4.25 -19.24 2.84
N GLU A 28 4.03 -17.94 3.02
CA GLU A 28 2.96 -17.19 2.30
C GLU A 28 3.23 -17.03 0.81
N ARG A 29 4.53 -17.06 0.40
CA ARG A 29 4.92 -17.08 -1.03
C ARG A 29 4.75 -18.46 -1.66
N MET A 30 4.90 -19.53 -0.89
CA MET A 30 4.68 -20.92 -1.33
C MET A 30 3.18 -21.23 -1.53
N GLU A 31 2.27 -20.59 -0.79
CA GLU A 31 0.81 -20.74 -0.96
C GLU A 31 0.30 -20.17 -2.30
N HIS A 32 1.10 -19.36 -3.02
CA HIS A 32 0.80 -18.85 -4.36
C HIS A 32 1.49 -19.61 -5.50
N GLY A 33 1.95 -20.84 -5.28
CA GLY A 33 2.29 -21.80 -6.32
C GLY A 33 3.66 -21.66 -6.99
N LEU A 34 4.58 -20.84 -6.48
CA LEU A 34 5.95 -20.76 -6.97
C LEU A 34 6.87 -21.70 -6.14
N SER A 35 7.68 -22.53 -6.79
CA SER A 35 8.67 -23.36 -6.10
C SER A 35 9.80 -22.51 -5.50
N ILE A 36 10.47 -23.05 -4.46
CA ILE A 36 11.64 -22.38 -3.84
C ILE A 36 12.73 -22.09 -4.88
N GLU A 37 12.93 -22.98 -5.86
CA GLU A 37 13.86 -22.77 -6.96
C GLU A 37 13.44 -21.62 -7.89
N GLN A 38 12.16 -21.54 -8.25
CA GLN A 38 11.64 -20.44 -9.07
C GLN A 38 11.72 -19.08 -8.33
N ILE A 39 11.54 -19.08 -7.01
CA ILE A 39 11.72 -17.88 -6.18
C ILE A 39 13.21 -17.51 -6.12
N LYS A 40 14.11 -18.47 -5.91
CA LYS A 40 15.57 -18.25 -5.92
C LYS A 40 16.06 -17.79 -7.28
N GLU A 41 15.60 -18.41 -8.36
CA GLU A 41 15.95 -18.04 -9.74
C GLU A 41 15.40 -16.65 -10.11
N SER A 42 14.18 -16.30 -9.68
CA SER A 42 13.63 -14.95 -9.84
C SER A 42 14.37 -13.89 -9.00
N MET A 43 14.89 -14.27 -7.83
CA MET A 43 15.73 -13.42 -7.00
C MET A 43 17.14 -13.27 -7.60
N GLN A 44 17.73 -14.36 -8.11
CA GLN A 44 19.06 -14.35 -8.74
C GLN A 44 19.05 -13.58 -10.07
N ASN A 45 17.98 -13.68 -10.86
CA ASN A 45 17.80 -12.91 -12.11
C ASN A 45 17.51 -11.41 -11.83
N ARG A 46 17.01 -11.04 -10.64
CA ARG A 46 16.82 -9.64 -10.23
C ARG A 46 18.13 -8.93 -9.86
N LEU A 47 19.21 -9.65 -9.63
CA LEU A 47 20.49 -9.09 -9.22
C LEU A 47 21.35 -8.54 -10.38
N ASN A 48 20.94 -8.73 -11.64
CA ASN A 48 21.84 -8.46 -12.77
C ASN A 48 21.77 -7.09 -13.42
N TYR A 49 20.84 -6.20 -13.13
CA TYR A 49 20.79 -4.78 -13.52
C TYR A 49 19.54 -4.15 -12.89
N ILE A 50 19.66 -3.57 -11.72
CA ILE A 50 18.58 -2.78 -11.14
C ILE A 50 18.96 -1.31 -11.26
N LEU A 51 18.19 -0.55 -12.03
CA LEU A 51 18.18 0.90 -11.92
C LEU A 51 17.53 1.26 -10.58
N ARG A 52 18.09 2.25 -9.90
CA ARG A 52 17.45 2.84 -8.74
C ARG A 52 16.90 4.21 -9.09
N PHE A 53 15.77 4.53 -8.49
CA PHE A 53 15.17 5.83 -8.58
C PHE A 53 15.87 6.79 -7.61
N ASP A 54 16.60 7.78 -8.14
CA ASP A 54 17.40 8.69 -7.33
C ASP A 54 16.67 9.97 -6.96
N SER A 55 15.91 10.55 -7.89
CA SER A 55 15.21 11.79 -7.58
C SER A 55 14.07 12.13 -8.53
N LEU A 56 13.15 12.94 -8.02
CA LEU A 56 12.04 13.57 -8.73
C LEU A 56 12.20 15.09 -8.61
N VAL A 57 12.01 15.79 -9.71
CA VAL A 57 11.83 17.24 -9.74
C VAL A 57 10.44 17.54 -10.28
N ASP A 58 9.65 18.26 -9.50
CA ASP A 58 8.32 18.78 -9.85
C ASP A 58 8.40 20.31 -9.87
N ILE A 59 8.01 20.92 -11.00
CA ILE A 59 7.96 22.38 -11.17
C ILE A 59 6.50 22.75 -11.41
N HIS A 60 5.98 23.64 -10.57
CA HIS A 60 4.59 24.09 -10.65
C HIS A 60 4.48 25.59 -10.31
N GLY A 61 3.81 26.35 -11.16
CA GLY A 61 3.63 27.79 -10.95
C GLY A 61 4.94 28.51 -10.61
N ASN A 62 5.00 29.11 -9.42
CA ASN A 62 6.19 29.75 -8.85
C ASN A 62 6.99 28.83 -7.91
N GLY A 63 6.66 27.54 -7.85
CA GLY A 63 7.24 26.54 -6.97
C GLY A 63 8.10 25.51 -7.68
N LYS A 64 9.05 24.95 -6.92
CA LYS A 64 9.83 23.78 -7.32
C LYS A 64 9.96 22.84 -6.15
N LYS A 65 9.51 21.60 -6.32
CA LYS A 65 9.68 20.51 -5.37
C LYS A 65 10.74 19.55 -5.89
N THR A 66 11.74 19.24 -5.09
CA THR A 66 12.75 18.24 -5.41
C THR A 66 12.75 17.17 -4.33
N ILE A 67 12.65 15.92 -4.72
CA ILE A 67 12.75 14.78 -3.81
C ILE A 67 13.95 13.95 -4.25
N LYS A 68 14.81 13.60 -3.29
CA LYS A 68 15.99 12.75 -3.52
C LYS A 68 15.92 11.54 -2.63
N TYR A 69 16.43 10.43 -3.12
CA TYR A 69 16.48 9.14 -2.42
C TYR A 69 17.91 8.62 -2.41
N ALA A 70 18.33 8.04 -1.29
CA ALA A 70 19.57 7.31 -1.18
C ALA A 70 19.29 5.90 -0.64
N TYR A 71 20.09 4.95 -1.09
CA TYR A 71 19.94 3.53 -0.75
C TYR A 71 21.32 2.97 -0.33
N ASP A 72 21.30 1.96 0.51
CA ASP A 72 22.49 1.19 0.85
C ASP A 72 22.81 0.10 -0.20
N ASP A 73 23.86 -0.67 0.07
CA ASP A 73 24.32 -1.73 -0.82
C ASP A 73 23.33 -2.93 -0.90
N HIS A 74 22.37 -3.03 0.03
CA HIS A 74 21.29 -4.01 0.02
C HIS A 74 20.00 -3.49 -0.63
N ALA A 75 20.06 -2.35 -1.33
CA ALA A 75 18.91 -1.70 -1.98
C ALA A 75 17.83 -1.20 -1.01
N ARG A 76 18.16 -1.00 0.28
CA ARG A 76 17.25 -0.47 1.28
C ARG A 76 17.32 1.06 1.26
N LEU A 77 16.17 1.72 1.35
CA LEU A 77 16.09 3.18 1.41
C LEU A 77 16.71 3.69 2.72
N THR A 78 17.81 4.42 2.63
CA THR A 78 18.50 4.99 3.81
C THR A 78 18.20 6.46 4.04
N GLU A 79 17.86 7.20 2.97
CA GLU A 79 17.54 8.63 3.09
C GLU A 79 16.52 9.06 2.03
N ARG A 80 15.61 9.97 2.42
CA ARG A 80 14.73 10.72 1.54
C ARG A 80 14.78 12.19 1.92
N ILE A 81 15.16 13.06 0.98
CA ILE A 81 15.18 14.52 1.17
C ILE A 81 14.14 15.14 0.26
N GLU A 82 13.27 15.95 0.81
CA GLU A 82 12.31 16.78 0.09
C GLU A 82 12.65 18.25 0.30
N VAL A 83 12.81 18.98 -0.79
CA VAL A 83 13.04 20.43 -0.79
C VAL A 83 11.96 21.08 -1.61
N THR A 84 11.16 21.93 -0.99
CA THR A 84 10.15 22.75 -1.64
C THR A 84 10.62 24.22 -1.64
N GLN A 85 10.71 24.80 -2.82
CA GLN A 85 11.06 26.20 -3.03
C GLN A 85 9.86 26.94 -3.61
N ARG A 86 9.50 28.08 -3.03
CA ARG A 86 8.47 28.99 -3.57
C ARG A 86 9.09 30.35 -3.80
N THR A 87 8.97 30.87 -5.02
CA THR A 87 9.48 32.17 -5.40
C THR A 87 8.33 33.18 -5.40
N TYR A 88 8.42 34.16 -4.53
CA TYR A 88 7.56 35.33 -4.52
C TYR A 88 8.30 36.51 -5.19
N THR A 89 7.63 37.64 -5.39
CA THR A 89 8.18 38.79 -6.13
C THR A 89 9.56 39.24 -5.63
N ASP A 90 9.81 39.17 -4.32
CA ASP A 90 11.05 39.64 -3.69
C ASP A 90 11.69 38.63 -2.72
N THR A 91 11.11 37.43 -2.56
CA THR A 91 11.60 36.42 -1.60
C THR A 91 11.51 35.02 -2.16
N VAL A 92 12.42 34.13 -1.72
CA VAL A 92 12.36 32.69 -1.94
C VAL A 92 12.19 32.02 -0.59
N GLU A 93 11.07 31.35 -0.41
CA GLU A 93 10.82 30.48 0.73
C GLU A 93 11.32 29.08 0.41
N VAL A 94 12.08 28.47 1.32
CA VAL A 94 12.61 27.10 1.17
C VAL A 94 12.23 26.29 2.39
N ASN A 95 11.42 25.27 2.18
CA ASN A 95 11.08 24.27 3.18
C ASN A 95 11.71 22.93 2.82
N SER A 96 12.42 22.31 3.75
CA SER A 96 13.11 21.06 3.52
C SER A 96 12.84 20.04 4.62
N LEU A 97 12.51 18.82 4.20
CA LEU A 97 12.31 17.67 5.08
C LEU A 97 13.31 16.58 4.71
N LYS A 98 13.86 15.90 5.70
CA LYS A 98 14.73 14.75 5.50
C LYS A 98 14.26 13.60 6.39
N ASN A 99 14.15 12.41 5.82
CA ASN A 99 13.93 11.17 6.54
C ASN A 99 15.16 10.29 6.36
N THR A 100 15.63 9.68 7.44
CA THR A 100 16.73 8.72 7.41
C THR A 100 16.29 7.41 8.04
N TYR A 101 16.85 6.29 7.55
CA TYR A 101 16.54 4.95 8.01
C TYR A 101 17.84 4.18 8.23
N VAL A 102 17.93 3.45 9.33
CA VAL A 102 19.03 2.54 9.64
C VAL A 102 18.47 1.13 9.81
N PHE A 103 19.16 0.17 9.23
CA PHE A 103 18.76 -1.23 9.24
C PHE A 103 19.82 -2.07 9.95
N ASP A 104 19.38 -3.15 10.59
CA ASP A 104 20.27 -4.18 11.10
C ASP A 104 20.69 -5.17 9.99
N GLU A 105 21.47 -6.18 10.36
CA GLU A 105 21.95 -7.24 9.45
C GLU A 105 20.84 -8.19 8.96
N ASN A 106 19.67 -8.16 9.61
CA ASN A 106 18.51 -8.96 9.25
C ASN A 106 17.45 -8.16 8.44
N ASP A 107 17.82 -6.98 7.91
CA ASP A 107 16.95 -6.06 7.17
C ASP A 107 15.81 -5.42 7.98
N ASN A 108 15.87 -5.47 9.32
CA ASN A 108 14.91 -4.76 10.15
C ASN A 108 15.29 -3.28 10.25
N CYS A 109 14.33 -2.38 10.05
CA CYS A 109 14.53 -0.95 10.27
C CYS A 109 14.57 -0.67 11.78
N ILE A 110 15.76 -0.43 12.32
CA ILE A 110 15.99 -0.20 13.76
C ILE A 110 15.89 1.28 14.17
N LEU A 111 16.04 2.19 13.20
CA LEU A 111 15.96 3.63 13.44
C LEU A 111 15.35 4.33 12.23
N ALA A 112 14.32 5.17 12.47
CA ALA A 112 13.77 6.08 11.48
C ALA A 112 13.73 7.49 12.07
N THR A 113 14.32 8.47 11.39
CA THR A 113 14.39 9.84 11.87
C THR A 113 13.91 10.81 10.82
N GLN A 114 13.09 11.78 11.23
CA GLN A 114 12.63 12.88 10.40
C GLN A 114 13.22 14.19 10.90
N TYR A 115 13.77 14.96 9.97
CA TYR A 115 14.36 16.27 10.21
C TYR A 115 13.65 17.33 9.39
N GLU A 116 13.65 18.53 9.90
CA GLU A 116 13.28 19.76 9.21
C GLU A 116 14.47 20.72 9.17
N TRP A 117 14.62 21.44 8.05
CA TRP A 117 15.70 22.41 7.89
C TRP A 117 15.25 23.78 8.35
N TRP A 118 15.87 24.32 9.41
CA TRP A 118 15.72 25.72 9.81
C TRP A 118 17.00 26.20 10.49
N ASP A 119 17.22 27.49 10.46
CA ASP A 119 18.37 28.17 11.09
C ASP A 119 19.74 27.58 10.67
N GLY A 120 19.83 27.18 9.38
CA GLY A 120 21.06 26.66 8.80
C GLY A 120 21.43 25.22 9.18
N ASN A 121 20.52 24.48 9.85
CA ASN A 121 20.76 23.12 10.32
C ASN A 121 19.56 22.18 10.06
N TRP A 122 19.86 20.89 9.99
CA TRP A 122 18.86 19.83 10.08
C TRP A 122 18.51 19.58 11.55
N ASN A 123 17.29 19.86 11.94
CA ASN A 123 16.77 19.67 13.29
C ASN A 123 15.85 18.47 13.35
N GLU A 124 16.11 17.56 14.28
CA GLU A 124 15.27 16.40 14.50
C GLU A 124 13.88 16.82 14.97
N ILE A 125 12.83 16.38 14.25
CA ILE A 125 11.45 16.63 14.63
C ILE A 125 10.73 15.38 15.10
N LYS A 126 11.14 14.21 14.60
CA LYS A 126 10.60 12.90 15.01
C LYS A 126 11.66 11.83 14.90
N LYS A 127 11.61 10.87 15.83
CA LYS A 127 12.46 9.69 15.82
C LYS A 127 11.67 8.46 16.27
N GLY A 128 11.93 7.32 15.63
CA GLY A 128 11.43 6.01 16.03
C GLY A 128 12.59 5.04 16.15
N GLU A 129 12.77 4.45 17.32
CA GLU A 129 13.81 3.45 17.64
C GLU A 129 13.11 2.11 17.86
N LEU A 130 13.58 1.06 17.19
CA LEU A 130 12.98 -0.27 17.23
C LEU A 130 14.03 -1.31 17.60
N THR A 131 13.62 -2.34 18.33
CA THR A 131 14.45 -3.52 18.60
C THR A 131 13.71 -4.77 18.19
N PHE A 132 14.45 -5.77 17.75
CA PHE A 132 13.90 -7.03 17.26
C PHE A 132 14.58 -8.22 17.92
N ASP A 133 13.89 -9.35 17.96
CA ASP A 133 14.50 -10.63 18.33
C ASP A 133 15.17 -11.30 17.12
N ALA A 134 15.73 -12.50 17.33
CA ALA A 134 16.40 -13.26 16.28
C ALA A 134 15.43 -13.78 15.19
N ASN A 135 14.12 -13.84 15.46
CA ASN A 135 13.08 -14.25 14.53
C ASN A 135 12.53 -13.06 13.71
N GLY A 136 12.99 -11.83 14.00
CA GLY A 136 12.49 -10.60 13.37
C GLY A 136 11.22 -10.04 14.00
N ASN A 137 10.82 -10.51 15.18
CA ASN A 137 9.70 -9.94 15.92
C ASN A 137 10.11 -8.63 16.59
N CYS A 138 9.30 -7.59 16.48
CA CYS A 138 9.55 -6.30 17.12
C CYS A 138 9.33 -6.40 18.64
N LEU A 139 10.41 -6.23 19.42
CA LEU A 139 10.35 -6.28 20.89
C LEU A 139 10.01 -4.93 21.51
N SER A 140 10.48 -3.85 20.90
CA SER A 140 10.19 -2.50 21.39
C SER A 140 10.15 -1.46 20.29
N ARG A 141 9.38 -0.40 20.51
CA ARG A 141 9.39 0.82 19.71
C ARG A 141 9.28 2.04 20.61
N ILE A 142 10.24 2.95 20.51
CA ILE A 142 10.23 4.24 21.21
C ILE A 142 10.06 5.34 20.18
N LEU A 143 9.10 6.22 20.41
CA LEU A 143 8.84 7.40 19.58
C LEU A 143 9.25 8.66 20.34
N SER A 144 9.96 9.55 19.65
CA SER A 144 10.36 10.85 20.17
C SER A 144 9.92 11.97 19.24
N SER A 145 9.70 13.16 19.77
CA SER A 145 9.37 14.36 19.02
C SER A 145 10.16 15.55 19.58
N TYR A 146 10.87 16.26 18.69
CA TYR A 146 11.76 17.38 19.06
C TYR A 146 12.79 17.01 20.14
N GLY A 147 13.36 15.81 20.03
CA GLY A 147 14.36 15.28 20.96
C GLY A 147 13.82 14.67 22.25
N GLU A 148 12.53 14.86 22.56
CA GLU A 148 11.89 14.33 23.76
C GLU A 148 11.12 13.04 23.47
N PRO A 149 11.25 12.00 24.32
CA PRO A 149 10.44 10.80 24.19
C PRO A 149 8.94 11.12 24.31
N THR A 150 8.08 10.39 23.63
CA THR A 150 6.63 10.60 23.67
C THR A 150 5.86 9.32 23.98
N ARG A 151 6.20 8.22 23.33
CA ARG A 151 5.53 6.92 23.48
C ARG A 151 6.52 5.77 23.40
N LYS A 152 6.22 4.71 24.14
CA LYS A 152 6.95 3.45 24.09
C LYS A 152 5.95 2.30 23.97
N TYR A 153 6.29 1.32 23.15
CA TYR A 153 5.54 0.09 22.96
C TYR A 153 6.50 -1.07 23.23
N LEU A 154 6.01 -2.08 23.93
CA LEU A 154 6.77 -3.30 24.24
C LEU A 154 5.92 -4.50 23.84
N TRP A 155 6.53 -5.51 23.23
CA TRP A 155 5.88 -6.76 22.84
C TRP A 155 6.66 -7.96 23.37
N THR A 156 5.96 -9.01 23.70
CA THR A 156 6.53 -10.32 24.00
C THR A 156 5.91 -11.37 23.09
N TYR A 157 6.68 -12.41 22.80
CA TYR A 157 6.26 -13.46 21.87
C TYR A 157 6.55 -14.83 22.47
N ASP A 158 5.84 -15.86 21.98
CA ASP A 158 6.20 -17.25 22.20
C ASP A 158 7.26 -17.74 21.18
N ASP A 159 7.64 -19.01 21.29
CA ASP A 159 8.61 -19.63 20.39
C ASP A 159 8.11 -19.75 18.94
N ASP A 160 6.81 -19.70 18.69
CA ASP A 160 6.15 -19.73 17.39
C ASP A 160 5.91 -18.32 16.82
N SER A 161 6.42 -17.27 17.47
CA SER A 161 6.25 -15.84 17.11
C SER A 161 4.83 -15.30 17.24
N HIS A 162 3.97 -15.93 18.04
CA HIS A 162 2.69 -15.33 18.42
C HIS A 162 2.93 -14.27 19.50
N CYS A 163 2.32 -13.09 19.32
CA CYS A 163 2.39 -12.01 20.30
C CYS A 163 1.64 -12.38 21.59
N LEU A 164 2.34 -12.49 22.72
CA LEU A 164 1.77 -12.81 24.02
C LEU A 164 1.29 -11.57 24.78
N SER A 165 2.00 -10.44 24.60
CA SER A 165 1.60 -9.18 25.21
C SER A 165 2.05 -7.98 24.39
N GLU A 166 1.30 -6.90 24.52
CA GLU A 166 1.61 -5.59 23.99
C GLU A 166 1.36 -4.53 25.05
N GLU A 167 2.38 -3.74 25.43
CA GLU A 167 2.27 -2.67 26.41
C GLU A 167 2.48 -1.29 25.73
N HIS A 168 1.63 -0.34 26.10
CA HIS A 168 1.70 1.05 25.66
C HIS A 168 2.04 1.96 26.84
N TRP A 169 3.01 2.84 26.61
CA TRP A 169 3.53 3.78 27.60
C TRP A 169 3.53 5.19 27.01
N GLU A 170 3.23 6.18 27.82
CA GLU A 170 3.35 7.59 27.49
C GLU A 170 4.44 8.25 28.35
N TYR A 171 5.13 9.22 27.78
CA TYR A 171 6.16 9.97 28.49
C TYR A 171 5.56 11.28 28.98
N ASN A 172 5.42 11.40 30.31
CA ASN A 172 4.86 12.56 30.97
C ASN A 172 5.75 13.00 32.12
N SER A 173 5.90 14.32 32.34
CA SER A 173 6.63 14.88 33.49
C SER A 173 8.02 14.27 33.73
N ASN A 174 8.77 13.99 32.66
CA ASN A 174 10.13 13.41 32.66
C ASN A 174 10.21 11.96 33.13
N HIS A 175 9.14 11.20 33.08
CA HIS A 175 9.16 9.75 33.33
C HIS A 175 8.17 9.01 32.44
N TRP A 176 8.39 7.70 32.30
CA TRP A 176 7.48 6.81 31.59
C TRP A 176 6.34 6.39 32.49
N GLU A 177 5.08 6.55 32.02
CA GLU A 177 3.86 6.07 32.66
C GLU A 177 3.23 4.97 31.80
N THR A 178 2.77 3.90 32.44
CA THR A 178 1.99 2.87 31.78
C THR A 178 0.64 3.43 31.38
N PHE A 179 0.15 3.09 30.18
CA PHE A 179 -1.11 3.59 29.67
C PHE A 179 -2.16 2.48 29.55
N TYR A 180 -1.88 1.47 28.73
CA TYR A 180 -2.67 0.24 28.68
C TYR A 180 -1.81 -0.92 28.16
N ARG A 181 -2.31 -2.15 28.36
CA ARG A 181 -1.73 -3.35 27.75
C ARG A 181 -2.78 -4.30 27.23
N TYR A 182 -2.37 -5.14 26.30
CA TYR A 182 -3.10 -6.33 25.88
C TYR A 182 -2.32 -7.58 26.26
N GLU A 183 -3.05 -8.61 26.64
CA GLU A 183 -2.56 -9.98 26.80
C GLU A 183 -3.33 -10.88 25.83
N TYR A 184 -2.63 -11.80 25.19
CA TYR A 184 -3.17 -12.66 24.14
C TYR A 184 -2.99 -14.13 24.50
N GLY A 185 -3.98 -14.97 24.16
CA GLY A 185 -3.91 -16.41 24.28
C GLY A 185 -4.22 -17.08 22.95
N TYR A 186 -3.60 -18.22 22.72
CA TYR A 186 -3.72 -18.98 21.47
C TYR A 186 -4.05 -20.43 21.74
N ASP A 187 -4.67 -21.11 20.76
CA ASP A 187 -4.86 -22.55 20.78
C ASP A 187 -3.61 -23.28 20.22
N ALA A 188 -3.66 -24.62 20.24
CA ALA A 188 -2.56 -25.46 19.74
C ALA A 188 -2.32 -25.33 18.22
N GLN A 189 -3.21 -24.67 17.49
CA GLN A 189 -3.10 -24.38 16.06
C GLN A 189 -2.59 -22.95 15.78
N GLY A 190 -2.27 -22.18 16.83
CA GLY A 190 -1.80 -20.81 16.74
C GLY A 190 -2.91 -19.78 16.48
N LYS A 191 -4.18 -20.13 16.65
CA LYS A 191 -5.28 -19.19 16.53
C LYS A 191 -5.51 -18.46 17.84
N MET A 192 -5.71 -17.14 17.78
CA MET A 192 -6.00 -16.34 18.95
C MET A 192 -7.36 -16.74 19.56
N THR A 193 -7.35 -17.16 20.84
CA THR A 193 -8.55 -17.54 21.59
C THR A 193 -8.92 -16.51 22.65
N LEU A 194 -7.99 -15.63 23.01
CA LEU A 194 -8.17 -14.67 24.09
C LEU A 194 -7.43 -13.37 23.79
N ARG A 195 -8.07 -12.24 24.07
CA ARG A 195 -7.42 -10.93 24.19
C ARG A 195 -7.99 -10.21 25.42
N ILE A 196 -7.13 -9.83 26.36
CA ILE A 196 -7.50 -9.05 27.54
C ILE A 196 -6.86 -7.67 27.42
N ARG A 197 -7.68 -6.63 27.57
CA ARG A 197 -7.20 -5.27 27.74
C ARG A 197 -7.19 -4.90 29.21
N GLN A 198 -6.10 -4.30 29.64
CA GLN A 198 -5.94 -3.72 30.96
C GLN A 198 -5.46 -2.27 30.82
N ASP A 199 -6.08 -1.38 31.56
CA ASP A 199 -5.66 0.01 31.64
C ASP A 199 -4.86 0.24 32.90
N SER A 200 -3.89 1.15 32.85
CA SER A 200 -3.11 1.54 34.02
C SER A 200 -3.90 2.50 34.91
N ASP A 201 -3.71 2.40 36.21
CA ASP A 201 -4.17 3.39 37.16
C ASP A 201 -3.05 4.38 37.54
N ALA A 202 -3.38 5.36 38.35
CA ALA A 202 -2.44 6.39 38.81
C ALA A 202 -1.26 5.84 39.65
N TYR A 203 -1.24 4.55 39.94
CA TYR A 203 -0.20 3.87 40.73
C TYR A 203 0.56 2.81 39.92
N ASP A 204 0.50 2.87 38.58
CA ASP A 204 1.12 1.91 37.66
C ASP A 204 0.66 0.46 37.88
N SER A 205 -0.55 0.27 38.38
CA SER A 205 -1.15 -1.06 38.50
C SER A 205 -2.14 -1.32 37.38
N TRP A 206 -2.17 -2.57 36.89
CA TRP A 206 -3.02 -2.96 35.78
C TRP A 206 -4.43 -3.31 36.27
N LYS A 207 -5.46 -2.73 35.66
CA LYS A 207 -6.87 -3.01 35.90
C LYS A 207 -7.52 -3.57 34.65
N ASN A 208 -8.20 -4.69 34.80
CA ASN A 208 -8.98 -5.27 33.72
C ASN A 208 -10.02 -4.28 33.20
N THR A 209 -10.17 -4.20 31.88
CA THR A 209 -11.12 -3.30 31.21
C THR A 209 -12.04 -4.06 30.28
N SER A 210 -11.50 -4.85 29.35
CA SER A 210 -12.27 -5.67 28.42
C SER A 210 -11.59 -6.99 28.11
N LYS A 211 -12.41 -7.98 27.73
CA LYS A 211 -11.98 -9.31 27.33
C LYS A 211 -12.72 -9.71 26.06
N ASP A 212 -11.98 -10.22 25.09
CA ASP A 212 -12.47 -10.84 23.87
C ASP A 212 -12.10 -12.33 23.90
N GLU A 213 -13.08 -13.21 23.69
CA GLU A 213 -12.89 -14.66 23.63
C GLU A 213 -13.35 -15.18 22.27
N TYR A 214 -12.53 -16.01 21.64
CA TYR A 214 -12.77 -16.56 20.32
C TYR A 214 -12.79 -18.08 20.37
N TYR A 215 -13.80 -18.70 19.78
CA TYR A 215 -13.98 -20.14 19.72
C TYR A 215 -14.07 -20.59 18.26
N TYR A 216 -13.39 -21.67 17.95
CA TYR A 216 -13.28 -22.18 16.57
C TYR A 216 -13.87 -23.58 16.47
N GLY A 217 -14.52 -23.87 15.35
CA GLY A 217 -14.99 -25.21 15.00
C GLY A 217 -13.85 -26.12 14.54
N ALA A 218 -14.16 -27.40 14.33
CA ALA A 218 -13.19 -28.41 13.88
C ALA A 218 -12.58 -28.12 12.50
N ASN A 219 -13.30 -27.35 11.66
CA ASN A 219 -12.83 -26.86 10.35
C ASN A 219 -11.97 -25.58 10.46
N GLY A 220 -11.78 -25.07 11.68
CA GLY A 220 -11.00 -23.90 11.95
C GLY A 220 -11.69 -22.56 11.74
N ASN A 221 -12.98 -22.52 11.42
CA ASN A 221 -13.75 -21.29 11.38
C ASN A 221 -14.16 -20.85 12.77
N GLU A 222 -14.23 -19.53 12.97
CA GLU A 222 -14.75 -18.94 14.19
C GLU A 222 -16.26 -19.27 14.32
N THR A 223 -16.66 -19.85 15.45
CA THR A 223 -18.06 -20.23 15.72
C THR A 223 -18.71 -19.35 16.75
N LEU A 224 -17.91 -18.76 17.65
CA LEU A 224 -18.40 -17.89 18.71
C LEU A 224 -17.32 -16.85 19.06
N TYR A 225 -17.73 -15.60 19.15
CA TYR A 225 -16.98 -14.49 19.73
C TYR A 225 -17.75 -13.94 20.92
N ILE A 226 -17.06 -13.68 22.05
CA ILE A 226 -17.65 -13.09 23.26
C ILE A 226 -16.87 -11.84 23.65
N TYR A 227 -17.57 -10.73 23.80
CA TYR A 227 -17.04 -9.50 24.36
C TYR A 227 -17.55 -9.27 25.77
N SER A 228 -16.63 -9.09 26.72
CA SER A 228 -16.93 -8.84 28.12
C SER A 228 -16.25 -7.55 28.62
N LYS A 229 -16.88 -6.88 29.55
CA LYS A 229 -16.30 -5.78 30.32
C LYS A 229 -16.04 -6.22 31.76
N TRP A 230 -15.00 -5.67 32.35
CA TRP A 230 -14.70 -5.88 33.74
C TRP A 230 -15.67 -5.10 34.64
N SER A 231 -16.31 -5.76 35.57
CA SER A 231 -17.13 -5.15 36.62
C SER A 231 -16.30 -4.98 37.89
N SER A 232 -16.01 -3.75 38.25
CA SER A 232 -15.29 -3.44 39.50
C SER A 232 -16.13 -3.72 40.73
N GLU A 233 -17.46 -3.73 40.63
CA GLU A 233 -18.40 -4.04 41.70
C GLU A 233 -18.39 -5.55 42.00
N ASN A 234 -18.50 -6.37 40.97
CA ASN A 234 -18.59 -7.84 41.10
C ASN A 234 -17.22 -8.51 41.11
N GLN A 235 -16.12 -7.79 40.78
CA GLN A 235 -14.75 -8.31 40.58
C GLN A 235 -14.73 -9.50 39.60
N ASP A 236 -15.53 -9.39 38.51
CA ASP A 236 -15.65 -10.43 37.48
C ASP A 236 -15.95 -9.83 36.10
N TRP A 237 -15.86 -10.69 35.09
CA TRP A 237 -16.18 -10.34 33.70
C TRP A 237 -17.70 -10.41 33.48
N GLU A 238 -18.27 -9.32 32.98
CA GLU A 238 -19.66 -9.24 32.55
C GLU A 238 -19.72 -9.26 31.03
N GLU A 239 -20.33 -10.30 30.47
CA GLU A 239 -20.58 -10.38 29.04
C GLU A 239 -21.49 -9.22 28.59
N ARG A 240 -21.08 -8.52 27.54
CA ARG A 240 -21.82 -7.42 26.90
C ARG A 240 -22.43 -7.84 25.58
N SER A 241 -21.71 -8.65 24.83
CA SER A 241 -22.22 -9.21 23.58
C SER A 241 -21.54 -10.53 23.25
N ARG A 242 -22.25 -11.33 22.48
CA ARG A 242 -21.70 -12.51 21.78
C ARG A 242 -22.12 -12.52 20.34
N THR A 243 -21.26 -13.02 19.46
CA THR A 243 -21.54 -13.23 18.05
C THR A 243 -21.39 -14.71 17.73
N ILE A 244 -22.44 -15.32 17.20
CA ILE A 244 -22.51 -16.73 16.83
C ILE A 244 -22.41 -16.81 15.31
N HIS A 245 -21.51 -17.65 14.81
CA HIS A 245 -21.34 -17.93 13.39
C HIS A 245 -21.84 -19.34 13.08
N THR A 246 -22.78 -19.47 12.15
CA THR A 246 -23.28 -20.75 11.66
C THR A 246 -22.86 -20.97 10.22
N TYR A 247 -22.42 -22.18 9.91
CA TYR A 247 -21.91 -22.55 8.58
C TYR A 247 -22.71 -23.72 8.00
N ASP A 248 -22.80 -23.75 6.67
CA ASP A 248 -23.34 -24.90 5.95
C ASP A 248 -22.30 -26.03 5.77
N ALA A 249 -22.73 -27.11 5.09
CA ALA A 249 -21.85 -28.25 4.80
C ALA A 249 -20.69 -27.94 3.84
N ASN A 250 -20.79 -26.85 3.08
CA ASN A 250 -19.77 -26.34 2.16
C ASN A 250 -18.82 -25.34 2.85
N ASN A 251 -19.04 -25.12 4.16
CA ASN A 251 -18.24 -24.18 4.95
C ASN A 251 -18.52 -22.69 4.67
N ASN A 252 -19.66 -22.36 4.08
CA ASN A 252 -20.12 -21.00 3.92
C ASN A 252 -20.78 -20.50 5.18
N LEU A 253 -20.53 -19.26 5.58
CA LEU A 253 -21.23 -18.59 6.67
C LEU A 253 -22.70 -18.39 6.28
N THR A 254 -23.64 -19.01 7.00
CA THR A 254 -25.08 -18.90 6.73
C THR A 254 -25.80 -17.96 7.69
N VAL A 255 -25.32 -17.87 8.93
CA VAL A 255 -25.87 -16.94 9.93
C VAL A 255 -24.74 -16.33 10.75
N LEU A 256 -24.81 -15.03 10.95
CA LEU A 256 -24.05 -14.27 11.94
C LEU A 256 -25.06 -13.62 12.87
N GLU A 257 -25.11 -14.06 14.12
CA GLU A 257 -26.05 -13.57 15.11
C GLU A 257 -25.31 -12.90 16.27
N THR A 258 -25.50 -11.60 16.45
CA THR A 258 -24.97 -10.83 17.57
C THR A 258 -26.07 -10.60 18.58
N ILE A 259 -25.83 -11.00 19.84
CA ILE A 259 -26.72 -10.86 20.99
C ILE A 259 -26.03 -9.93 21.99
N GLY A 260 -26.77 -9.01 22.59
CA GLY A 260 -26.25 -8.06 23.58
C GLY A 260 -26.80 -6.66 23.39
N ASP A 261 -25.98 -5.64 23.68
CA ASP A 261 -26.39 -4.22 23.62
C ASP A 261 -26.89 -3.79 22.22
N TYR A 262 -26.45 -4.51 21.17
CA TYR A 262 -26.86 -4.35 19.78
C TYR A 262 -27.15 -5.72 19.16
N ALA A 263 -28.39 -6.18 19.30
CA ALA A 263 -28.79 -7.47 18.73
C ALA A 263 -29.08 -7.32 17.22
N GLU A 264 -28.26 -7.99 16.40
CA GLU A 264 -28.38 -8.03 14.94
C GLU A 264 -28.14 -9.46 14.43
N MET A 265 -28.89 -9.86 13.43
CA MET A 265 -28.72 -11.14 12.76
C MET A 265 -28.56 -10.89 11.26
N ILE A 266 -27.51 -11.44 10.66
CA ILE A 266 -27.27 -11.44 9.22
C ILE A 266 -27.39 -12.87 8.72
N GLU A 267 -28.28 -13.09 7.74
CA GLU A 267 -28.45 -14.38 7.08
C GLU A 267 -27.89 -14.30 5.66
N TYR A 268 -27.19 -15.35 5.27
CA TYR A 268 -26.59 -15.49 3.94
C TYR A 268 -27.17 -16.72 3.25
N ILE A 269 -27.64 -16.54 2.02
CA ILE A 269 -28.19 -17.61 1.19
C ILE A 269 -27.31 -17.70 -0.07
N TYR A 270 -26.89 -18.91 -0.40
CA TYR A 270 -26.05 -19.21 -1.55
C TYR A 270 -26.86 -19.92 -2.62
N ASP A 271 -26.43 -19.77 -3.88
CA ASP A 271 -26.99 -20.50 -5.02
C ASP A 271 -26.37 -21.90 -5.16
N GLU A 272 -26.83 -22.69 -6.14
CA GLU A 272 -26.33 -24.05 -6.41
C GLU A 272 -24.84 -24.08 -6.82
N ALA A 273 -24.29 -22.99 -7.30
CA ALA A 273 -22.86 -22.82 -7.61
C ALA A 273 -22.04 -22.32 -6.42
N ASN A 274 -22.64 -22.26 -5.21
CA ASN A 274 -22.00 -21.82 -3.99
C ASN A 274 -21.61 -20.34 -3.95
N ARG A 275 -22.34 -19.48 -4.70
CA ARG A 275 -22.16 -18.03 -4.74
C ARG A 275 -23.21 -17.35 -3.86
N LEU A 276 -22.83 -16.29 -3.18
CA LEU A 276 -23.74 -15.53 -2.31
C LEU A 276 -24.90 -14.94 -3.14
N LYS A 277 -26.13 -15.37 -2.88
CA LYS A 277 -27.31 -14.95 -3.63
C LYS A 277 -28.12 -13.89 -2.89
N ILE A 278 -28.29 -14.03 -1.59
CA ILE A 278 -29.09 -13.10 -0.78
C ILE A 278 -28.37 -12.89 0.57
N THR A 279 -28.35 -11.65 1.02
CA THR A 279 -28.02 -11.28 2.39
C THR A 279 -29.24 -10.59 3.00
N THR A 280 -29.65 -10.98 4.20
CA THR A 280 -30.68 -10.28 4.96
C THR A 280 -30.16 -9.83 6.31
N ILE A 281 -30.56 -8.64 6.74
CA ILE A 281 -30.22 -8.09 8.06
C ILE A 281 -31.51 -7.93 8.86
N LYS A 282 -31.50 -8.50 10.06
CA LYS A 282 -32.56 -8.40 11.06
C LYS A 282 -32.02 -7.71 12.32
N ARG A 283 -32.87 -7.01 13.03
CA ARG A 283 -32.59 -6.45 14.35
C ARG A 283 -33.64 -6.90 15.34
N ASP A 284 -33.23 -7.06 16.58
CA ASP A 284 -34.18 -7.25 17.66
C ASP A 284 -34.89 -5.91 17.93
N ILE A 285 -36.22 -5.91 17.79
CA ILE A 285 -37.09 -4.78 18.11
C ILE A 285 -38.18 -5.31 19.01
N ASP A 286 -38.16 -4.89 20.26
CA ASP A 286 -39.10 -5.31 21.30
C ASP A 286 -39.15 -6.85 21.54
N GLY A 287 -37.98 -7.51 21.51
CA GLY A 287 -37.84 -8.93 21.73
C GLY A 287 -38.19 -9.83 20.53
N ALA A 288 -38.24 -9.27 19.34
CA ALA A 288 -38.52 -10.00 18.09
C ALA A 288 -37.58 -9.59 16.95
N TRP A 289 -37.04 -10.58 16.24
CA TRP A 289 -36.24 -10.37 15.05
C TRP A 289 -37.10 -9.81 13.92
N LYS A 290 -36.82 -8.56 13.51
CA LYS A 290 -37.48 -7.90 12.35
C LYS A 290 -36.48 -7.65 11.25
N TYR A 291 -36.87 -7.94 10.00
CA TYR A 291 -36.07 -7.59 8.84
C TYR A 291 -35.89 -6.08 8.74
N ILE A 292 -34.65 -5.65 8.40
CA ILE A 292 -34.31 -4.25 8.17
C ILE A 292 -33.86 -4.05 6.72
N PHE A 293 -32.95 -4.89 6.23
CA PHE A 293 -32.38 -4.79 4.90
C PHE A 293 -32.28 -6.15 4.23
N LYS A 294 -32.26 -6.11 2.89
CA LYS A 294 -31.96 -7.27 2.04
C LYS A 294 -31.08 -6.80 0.88
N THR A 295 -30.08 -7.59 0.50
CA THR A 295 -29.32 -7.45 -0.74
C THR A 295 -29.46 -8.72 -1.57
N GLU A 296 -29.71 -8.59 -2.86
CA GLU A 296 -29.78 -9.69 -3.83
C GLU A 296 -28.66 -9.54 -4.84
N TYR A 297 -28.06 -10.67 -5.26
CA TYR A 297 -26.98 -10.72 -6.23
C TYR A 297 -27.35 -11.66 -7.37
N GLU A 298 -26.97 -11.30 -8.60
CA GLU A 298 -27.02 -12.16 -9.77
C GLU A 298 -25.61 -12.22 -10.40
N TYR A 299 -25.28 -13.36 -10.99
CA TYR A 299 -23.96 -13.64 -11.53
C TYR A 299 -24.05 -14.13 -12.98
N ASP A 300 -23.00 -13.88 -13.75
CA ASP A 300 -22.80 -14.51 -15.05
C ASP A 300 -22.21 -15.94 -14.90
N GLN A 301 -21.96 -16.58 -16.03
CA GLN A 301 -21.39 -17.93 -16.10
C GLN A 301 -19.92 -18.01 -15.64
N ASN A 302 -19.24 -16.87 -15.46
CA ASN A 302 -17.84 -16.75 -15.02
C ASN A 302 -17.75 -16.27 -13.56
N ASP A 303 -18.84 -16.40 -12.77
CA ASP A 303 -18.95 -16.00 -11.37
C ASP A 303 -18.77 -14.49 -11.12
N SER A 304 -18.92 -13.66 -12.15
CA SER A 304 -18.88 -12.21 -12.03
C SER A 304 -20.26 -11.64 -11.74
N ILE A 305 -20.34 -10.67 -10.83
CA ILE A 305 -21.61 -10.00 -10.47
C ILE A 305 -22.17 -9.27 -11.69
N LEU A 306 -23.41 -9.58 -12.06
CA LEU A 306 -24.22 -8.88 -13.06
C LEU A 306 -25.14 -7.85 -12.44
N LEU A 307 -25.64 -8.13 -11.23
CA LEU A 307 -26.56 -7.27 -10.51
C LEU A 307 -26.33 -7.38 -9.00
N ASP A 308 -26.34 -6.24 -8.32
CA ASP A 308 -26.61 -6.12 -6.91
C ASP A 308 -27.80 -5.20 -6.66
N ALA A 309 -28.75 -5.62 -5.82
CA ALA A 309 -29.95 -4.86 -5.49
C ALA A 309 -30.18 -4.82 -3.99
N PHE A 310 -30.27 -3.62 -3.44
CA PHE A 310 -30.45 -3.35 -2.01
C PHE A 310 -31.86 -2.86 -1.73
N TYR A 311 -32.47 -3.43 -0.72
CA TYR A 311 -33.86 -3.20 -0.33
C TYR A 311 -33.96 -2.91 1.17
N ARG A 312 -34.92 -2.07 1.51
CA ARG A 312 -35.37 -1.85 2.90
C ARG A 312 -36.60 -2.69 3.20
N ALA A 313 -36.71 -3.17 4.40
CA ALA A 313 -37.82 -3.99 4.85
C ALA A 313 -39.18 -3.27 4.78
N PRO A 314 -40.28 -4.01 4.62
CA PRO A 314 -41.62 -3.50 4.75
C PRO A 314 -41.87 -2.76 6.06
N SER A 315 -42.63 -1.69 6.04
CA SER A 315 -43.06 -0.97 7.23
C SER A 315 -44.49 -0.45 7.08
N PRO A 316 -45.20 -0.13 8.17
CA PRO A 316 -46.54 0.46 8.10
C PRO A 316 -46.61 1.74 7.27
N GLU A 317 -45.50 2.49 7.22
CA GLU A 317 -45.40 3.76 6.47
C GLU A 317 -45.27 3.52 4.95
N TYR A 318 -44.59 2.44 4.52
CA TYR A 318 -44.21 2.20 3.14
C TYR A 318 -44.89 0.97 2.50
N GLY A 319 -45.79 0.27 3.24
CA GLY A 319 -46.52 -0.90 2.74
C GLY A 319 -45.83 -2.25 3.04
N PRO A 320 -46.46 -3.35 2.56
CA PRO A 320 -46.08 -4.72 2.92
C PRO A 320 -44.86 -5.26 2.15
N ASP A 321 -44.45 -4.58 1.07
CA ASP A 321 -43.42 -5.06 0.16
C ASP A 321 -42.03 -4.52 0.51
N TRP A 322 -41.01 -5.25 0.07
CA TRP A 322 -39.63 -4.78 0.15
C TRP A 322 -39.45 -3.53 -0.69
N ARG A 323 -39.04 -2.42 -0.06
CA ARG A 323 -38.80 -1.15 -0.73
C ARG A 323 -37.45 -1.17 -1.42
N LYS A 324 -37.44 -0.86 -2.70
CA LYS A 324 -36.27 -0.66 -3.52
C LYS A 324 -35.47 0.55 -3.01
N GLU A 325 -34.18 0.40 -2.75
CA GLU A 325 -33.31 1.50 -2.31
C GLU A 325 -32.24 1.80 -3.36
N ARG A 326 -31.48 0.80 -3.77
CA ARG A 326 -30.42 0.94 -4.78
C ARG A 326 -30.28 -0.34 -5.58
N LYS A 327 -29.96 -0.18 -6.87
CA LYS A 327 -29.59 -1.29 -7.76
C LYS A 327 -28.40 -0.87 -8.61
N THR A 328 -27.44 -1.79 -8.78
CA THR A 328 -26.31 -1.66 -9.70
C THR A 328 -26.34 -2.81 -10.69
N GLU A 329 -26.27 -2.51 -11.97
CA GLU A 329 -26.25 -3.49 -13.06
C GLU A 329 -24.95 -3.36 -13.84
N TYR A 330 -24.36 -4.49 -14.20
CA TYR A 330 -23.09 -4.56 -14.91
C TYR A 330 -23.25 -5.29 -16.25
N VAL A 331 -22.65 -4.73 -17.29
CA VAL A 331 -22.47 -5.40 -18.58
C VAL A 331 -20.98 -5.61 -18.78
N ARG A 332 -20.62 -6.78 -19.30
CA ARG A 332 -19.21 -7.15 -19.52
C ARG A 332 -18.99 -7.54 -20.99
N ASN A 333 -17.74 -7.38 -21.43
CA ASN A 333 -17.31 -7.92 -22.72
C ASN A 333 -16.96 -9.41 -22.60
N GLU A 334 -16.60 -10.04 -23.72
CA GLU A 334 -16.22 -11.46 -23.78
C GLU A 334 -14.97 -11.80 -22.93
N ALA A 335 -14.11 -10.82 -22.68
CA ALA A 335 -12.94 -10.96 -21.83
C ALA A 335 -13.23 -10.76 -20.32
N GLY A 336 -14.51 -10.50 -19.96
CA GLY A 336 -14.95 -10.33 -18.57
C GLY A 336 -14.81 -8.89 -18.01
N TYR A 337 -14.29 -7.93 -18.78
CA TYR A 337 -14.18 -6.54 -18.33
C TYR A 337 -15.52 -5.83 -18.37
N VAL A 338 -15.81 -5.02 -17.34
CA VAL A 338 -17.04 -4.21 -17.26
C VAL A 338 -17.02 -3.15 -18.35
N THR A 339 -18.03 -3.16 -19.25
CA THR A 339 -18.20 -2.15 -20.30
C THR A 339 -19.30 -1.14 -19.96
N CYS A 340 -20.22 -1.52 -19.07
CA CYS A 340 -21.25 -0.63 -18.59
C CYS A 340 -21.62 -0.94 -17.14
N LYS A 341 -21.71 0.10 -16.30
CA LYS A 341 -22.26 0.06 -14.95
C LYS A 341 -23.42 1.03 -14.89
N THR A 342 -24.63 0.55 -14.53
CA THR A 342 -25.81 1.40 -14.39
C THR A 342 -26.28 1.39 -12.94
N GLU A 343 -26.45 2.56 -12.34
CA GLU A 343 -26.98 2.73 -10.99
C GLU A 343 -28.40 3.28 -11.06
N SER A 344 -29.27 2.69 -10.23
CA SER A 344 -30.67 3.09 -10.06
C SER A 344 -30.98 3.21 -8.58
N LYS A 345 -31.92 4.06 -8.23
CA LYS A 345 -32.53 4.13 -6.89
C LYS A 345 -34.00 3.75 -6.94
N GLY A 346 -34.53 3.37 -5.78
CA GLY A 346 -35.98 3.19 -5.64
C GLY A 346 -36.74 4.52 -5.77
N SER A 347 -37.91 4.45 -6.31
CA SER A 347 -38.85 5.58 -6.34
C SER A 347 -39.26 5.95 -4.91
N SER A 348 -39.42 7.25 -4.64
CA SER A 348 -40.05 7.72 -3.40
C SER A 348 -41.56 7.55 -3.38
N ASP A 349 -42.14 7.25 -4.53
CA ASP A 349 -43.57 7.13 -4.74
C ASP A 349 -44.09 5.73 -4.37
N SER A 350 -45.37 5.57 -4.29
CA SER A 350 -46.04 4.32 -3.87
C SER A 350 -45.85 3.14 -4.85
N GLU A 351 -45.33 3.39 -6.06
CA GLU A 351 -45.20 2.38 -7.12
C GLU A 351 -43.97 1.49 -6.95
N ASN A 352 -43.02 1.84 -6.05
CA ASN A 352 -41.82 1.04 -5.75
C ASN A 352 -41.06 0.61 -7.03
N GLU A 353 -40.83 1.57 -7.94
CA GLU A 353 -40.12 1.35 -9.20
C GLU A 353 -38.65 1.72 -9.11
N TRP A 354 -37.82 1.23 -10.05
CA TRP A 354 -36.44 1.65 -10.20
C TRP A 354 -36.35 2.90 -11.07
N ILE A 355 -35.66 3.94 -10.58
CA ILE A 355 -35.36 5.18 -11.29
C ILE A 355 -33.87 5.23 -11.58
N TYR A 356 -33.50 5.42 -12.82
CA TYR A 356 -32.07 5.58 -13.18
C TYR A 356 -31.45 6.81 -12.53
N LEU A 357 -30.21 6.67 -12.07
CA LEU A 357 -29.38 7.74 -11.51
C LEU A 357 -28.21 8.08 -12.43
N SER A 358 -27.40 7.08 -12.72
CA SER A 358 -26.14 7.25 -13.44
C SER A 358 -25.80 6.02 -14.27
N ARG A 359 -24.95 6.24 -15.25
CA ARG A 359 -24.33 5.18 -16.04
C ARG A 359 -22.86 5.50 -16.24
N ILE A 360 -22.00 4.50 -16.12
CA ILE A 360 -20.60 4.61 -16.45
C ILE A 360 -20.33 3.64 -17.59
N LEU A 361 -19.77 4.15 -18.68
CA LEU A 361 -19.33 3.36 -19.82
C LEU A 361 -17.80 3.26 -19.77
N TYR A 362 -17.29 2.08 -20.10
CA TYR A 362 -15.87 1.77 -20.16
C TYR A 362 -15.53 1.25 -21.55
N GLU A 363 -14.51 1.80 -22.18
CA GLU A 363 -14.00 1.34 -23.46
C GLU A 363 -12.59 0.79 -23.28
N TYR A 364 -12.26 -0.25 -24.04
CA TYR A 364 -10.97 -0.93 -23.98
C TYR A 364 -10.41 -1.11 -25.39
N ASN A 365 -9.08 -1.09 -25.51
CA ASN A 365 -8.40 -1.44 -26.76
C ASN A 365 -8.28 -2.98 -26.91
N ASP A 366 -7.70 -3.42 -28.03
CA ASP A 366 -7.49 -4.85 -28.35
C ASP A 366 -6.57 -5.56 -27.34
N TYR A 367 -5.85 -4.83 -26.49
CA TYR A 367 -5.01 -5.35 -25.41
C TYR A 367 -5.71 -5.34 -24.05
N ASN A 368 -7.03 -5.08 -24.03
CA ASN A 368 -7.84 -4.95 -22.81
C ASN A 368 -7.39 -3.82 -21.86
N GLN A 369 -6.72 -2.78 -22.39
CA GLN A 369 -6.40 -1.59 -21.60
C GLN A 369 -7.56 -0.60 -21.72
N LEU A 370 -7.91 0.00 -20.59
CA LEU A 370 -8.99 0.98 -20.49
C LEU A 370 -8.63 2.26 -21.23
N THR A 371 -9.37 2.58 -22.32
CA THR A 371 -9.10 3.76 -23.16
C THR A 371 -10.03 4.92 -22.85
N GLN A 372 -11.25 4.64 -22.35
CA GLN A 372 -12.17 5.69 -21.97
C GLN A 372 -13.07 5.28 -20.80
N ILE A 373 -13.38 6.23 -19.93
CA ILE A 373 -14.51 6.17 -18.98
C ILE A 373 -15.43 7.35 -19.28
N ALA A 374 -16.71 7.09 -19.55
CA ALA A 374 -17.73 8.12 -19.69
C ALA A 374 -18.75 8.01 -18.55
N CYS A 375 -18.89 9.10 -17.77
CA CYS A 375 -19.85 9.18 -16.68
C CYS A 375 -21.09 9.95 -17.13
N LEU A 376 -22.24 9.27 -17.13
CA LEU A 376 -23.50 9.82 -17.59
C LEU A 376 -24.48 9.95 -16.41
N GLY A 377 -25.20 11.06 -16.36
CA GLY A 377 -26.32 11.27 -15.44
C GLY A 377 -27.66 11.09 -16.14
N TRP A 378 -28.64 10.51 -15.46
CA TRP A 378 -29.98 10.43 -15.96
C TRP A 378 -30.67 11.79 -15.98
N ARG A 379 -31.25 12.18 -17.09
CA ARG A 379 -32.03 13.41 -17.25
C ARG A 379 -33.48 13.10 -17.60
N SER A 380 -34.38 13.27 -16.64
CA SER A 380 -35.83 13.03 -16.82
C SER A 380 -36.46 13.93 -17.87
N THR A 381 -35.93 15.13 -18.10
CA THR A 381 -36.43 16.07 -19.11
C THR A 381 -36.28 15.58 -20.55
N VAL A 382 -35.26 14.76 -20.81
CA VAL A 382 -35.02 14.15 -22.15
C VAL A 382 -35.24 12.65 -22.13
N ASN A 383 -35.54 12.07 -20.98
CA ASN A 383 -35.72 10.64 -20.73
C ASN A 383 -34.54 9.80 -21.23
N ASP A 384 -33.32 10.27 -20.98
CA ASP A 384 -32.10 9.61 -21.43
C ASP A 384 -30.89 9.97 -20.54
N PHE A 385 -29.78 9.21 -20.70
CA PHE A 385 -28.50 9.47 -20.07
C PHE A 385 -27.71 10.52 -20.84
N VAL A 386 -27.24 11.55 -20.15
CA VAL A 386 -26.39 12.60 -20.71
C VAL A 386 -24.97 12.50 -20.13
N CYS A 387 -23.96 12.48 -20.99
CA CYS A 387 -22.58 12.44 -20.56
C CYS A 387 -22.20 13.76 -19.88
N LEU A 388 -21.68 13.63 -18.65
CA LEU A 388 -21.29 14.76 -17.81
C LEU A 388 -19.78 14.88 -17.64
N LYS A 389 -19.08 13.74 -17.71
CA LYS A 389 -17.63 13.66 -17.49
C LYS A 389 -17.07 12.54 -18.34
N LYS A 390 -15.85 12.70 -18.81
CA LYS A 390 -15.10 11.64 -19.48
C LYS A 390 -13.63 11.68 -19.11
N TYR A 391 -13.04 10.51 -19.18
CA TYR A 391 -11.62 10.27 -18.95
C TYR A 391 -11.10 9.50 -20.15
N ASP A 392 -10.13 10.05 -20.84
CA ASP A 392 -9.54 9.47 -22.03
C ASP A 392 -8.09 9.08 -21.74
N TYR A 393 -7.69 7.85 -22.08
CA TYR A 393 -6.36 7.31 -21.88
C TYR A 393 -5.74 6.91 -23.20
N THR A 394 -4.46 7.21 -23.38
CA THR A 394 -3.68 6.69 -24.49
C THR A 394 -2.47 5.92 -23.99
N PHE A 395 -2.00 4.99 -24.81
CA PHE A 395 -0.90 4.10 -24.48
C PHE A 395 0.15 4.14 -25.57
N ASP A 396 1.40 3.86 -25.21
CA ASP A 396 2.48 3.62 -26.16
C ASP A 396 2.48 2.15 -26.64
N GLU A 397 3.43 1.83 -27.54
CA GLU A 397 3.57 0.49 -28.11
C GLU A 397 3.91 -0.59 -27.09
N ASN A 398 4.50 -0.22 -25.95
CA ASN A 398 4.83 -1.10 -24.83
C ASN A 398 3.74 -1.11 -23.75
N LYS A 399 2.57 -0.52 -24.04
CA LYS A 399 1.41 -0.48 -23.13
C LYS A 399 1.56 0.41 -21.91
N ASN A 400 2.55 1.31 -21.87
CA ASN A 400 2.60 2.34 -20.82
C ASN A 400 1.54 3.40 -21.09
N THR A 401 0.96 3.96 -20.02
CA THR A 401 0.03 5.09 -20.14
C THR A 401 0.78 6.32 -20.62
N LYS A 402 0.49 6.75 -21.86
CA LYS A 402 1.13 7.92 -22.49
C LYS A 402 0.44 9.21 -22.10
N SER A 403 -0.90 9.22 -22.10
CA SER A 403 -1.66 10.38 -21.65
C SER A 403 -2.97 9.99 -20.95
N TYR A 404 -3.46 10.91 -20.15
CA TYR A 404 -4.74 10.88 -19.48
C TYR A 404 -5.36 12.26 -19.59
N HIS A 405 -6.65 12.34 -19.95
CA HIS A 405 -7.42 13.59 -20.02
C HIS A 405 -8.75 13.41 -19.30
N TYR A 406 -9.00 14.23 -18.31
CA TYR A 406 -10.30 14.40 -17.70
C TYR A 406 -10.99 15.62 -18.27
N SER A 407 -12.20 15.44 -18.78
CA SER A 407 -13.03 16.52 -19.30
C SER A 407 -14.42 16.48 -18.67
N TYR A 408 -15.00 17.62 -18.43
CA TYR A 408 -16.38 17.75 -17.96
C TYR A 408 -17.21 18.64 -18.88
N TYR A 409 -18.49 18.33 -18.96
CA TYR A 409 -19.44 19.09 -19.78
C TYR A 409 -19.92 20.31 -19.01
N ASN A 410 -19.63 21.50 -19.55
CA ASN A 410 -20.10 22.78 -19.02
C ASN A 410 -21.46 23.11 -19.64
N SER A 411 -22.54 22.90 -18.90
CA SER A 411 -23.91 23.16 -19.37
C SER A 411 -24.27 24.64 -19.55
N VAL A 412 -23.43 25.56 -19.06
CA VAL A 412 -23.63 27.00 -19.24
C VAL A 412 -23.17 27.46 -20.61
N ASN A 413 -22.04 26.93 -21.06
CA ASN A 413 -21.42 27.29 -22.33
C ASN A 413 -21.74 26.29 -23.46
N ASP A 414 -22.38 25.15 -23.12
CA ASP A 414 -22.70 24.05 -24.02
C ASP A 414 -21.45 23.43 -24.68
N GLU A 415 -20.34 23.30 -23.89
CA GLU A 415 -19.05 22.82 -24.37
C GLU A 415 -18.35 21.90 -23.38
N TRP A 416 -17.38 21.12 -23.88
CA TRP A 416 -16.48 20.31 -23.07
C TRP A 416 -15.29 21.14 -22.60
N THR A 417 -15.05 21.12 -21.29
CA THR A 417 -13.90 21.79 -20.66
C THR A 417 -12.92 20.73 -20.19
N LEU A 418 -11.65 20.92 -20.50
CA LEU A 418 -10.56 20.10 -19.97
C LEU A 418 -10.34 20.48 -18.51
N GLY A 419 -10.59 19.53 -17.58
CA GLY A 419 -10.41 19.75 -16.15
C GLY A 419 -9.03 19.32 -15.65
N GLU A 420 -8.48 18.26 -16.26
CA GLU A 420 -7.17 17.73 -15.88
C GLU A 420 -6.56 16.97 -17.07
N SER A 421 -5.24 17.07 -17.22
CA SER A 421 -4.47 16.23 -18.13
C SER A 421 -3.17 15.78 -17.50
N PHE A 422 -2.69 14.65 -17.97
CA PHE A 422 -1.39 14.11 -17.61
C PHE A 422 -0.75 13.49 -18.86
N GLU A 423 0.51 13.79 -19.11
CA GLU A 423 1.30 13.20 -20.19
C GLU A 423 2.60 12.63 -19.64
N SER A 424 3.05 11.50 -20.17
CA SER A 424 4.23 10.79 -19.71
C SER A 424 5.12 10.37 -20.87
N THR A 425 6.43 10.31 -20.61
CA THR A 425 7.40 9.72 -21.52
C THR A 425 8.19 8.62 -20.82
N TYR A 426 8.56 7.60 -21.59
CA TYR A 426 9.24 6.41 -21.11
C TYR A 426 10.49 6.09 -21.93
N ASP A 427 11.47 5.46 -21.29
CA ASP A 427 12.55 4.76 -21.97
C ASP A 427 12.09 3.33 -22.26
N LEU A 428 11.69 3.07 -23.50
CA LEU A 428 11.08 1.82 -23.92
C LEU A 428 12.07 0.63 -23.94
N ASN A 429 13.37 0.90 -23.80
CA ASN A 429 14.41 -0.13 -23.74
C ASN A 429 14.67 -0.65 -22.32
N THR A 430 14.09 -0.02 -21.30
CA THR A 430 14.30 -0.38 -19.90
C THR A 430 12.97 -0.78 -19.26
N GLU A 431 12.87 -2.03 -18.80
CA GLU A 431 11.67 -2.55 -18.14
C GLU A 431 11.52 -2.00 -16.71
N ALA A 432 10.31 -1.64 -16.34
CA ALA A 432 9.97 -1.12 -15.01
C ALA A 432 10.23 -2.12 -13.87
N ALA A 433 10.12 -3.43 -14.16
CA ALA A 433 10.36 -4.50 -13.19
C ALA A 433 11.76 -4.47 -12.58
N TYR A 434 12.72 -3.83 -13.27
CA TYR A 434 14.11 -3.70 -12.82
C TYR A 434 14.42 -2.36 -12.15
N ILE A 435 13.39 -1.56 -11.81
CA ILE A 435 13.57 -0.24 -11.19
C ILE A 435 13.21 -0.29 -9.71
N LEU A 436 14.22 -0.12 -8.86
CA LEU A 436 14.04 0.01 -7.42
C LEU A 436 13.39 1.36 -7.08
N GLY A 437 12.39 1.36 -6.19
CA GLY A 437 11.73 2.57 -5.71
C GLY A 437 10.60 3.10 -6.60
N LEU A 438 10.31 2.46 -7.74
CA LEU A 438 9.20 2.88 -8.61
C LEU A 438 7.83 3.01 -7.90
N PRO A 439 7.43 2.12 -6.98
CA PRO A 439 6.19 2.28 -6.23
C PRO A 439 6.11 3.55 -5.38
N LEU A 440 7.26 4.13 -4.97
CA LEU A 440 7.31 5.40 -4.23
C LEU A 440 6.91 6.58 -5.11
N ILE A 441 7.22 6.53 -6.41
CA ILE A 441 6.90 7.58 -7.38
C ILE A 441 5.39 7.76 -7.51
N TYR A 442 4.64 6.67 -7.64
CA TYR A 442 3.18 6.73 -7.77
C TYR A 442 2.51 7.40 -6.58
N LYS A 443 3.04 7.16 -5.38
CA LYS A 443 2.53 7.77 -4.15
C LYS A 443 2.83 9.27 -4.08
N GLU A 444 4.01 9.69 -4.55
CA GLU A 444 4.44 11.09 -4.51
C GLU A 444 3.70 11.98 -5.52
N ILE A 445 3.39 11.43 -6.70
CA ILE A 445 2.76 12.19 -7.79
C ILE A 445 1.23 12.14 -7.70
N ASN A 446 0.69 11.30 -6.80
CA ASN A 446 -0.75 11.09 -6.68
C ASN A 446 -1.38 10.77 -8.05
N HIS A 447 -0.73 9.83 -8.78
CA HIS A 447 -1.11 9.49 -10.16
C HIS A 447 -2.54 8.97 -10.21
N PRO A 448 -3.46 9.65 -10.90
CA PRO A 448 -4.84 9.22 -10.97
C PRO A 448 -4.93 7.93 -11.80
N TYR A 449 -5.39 6.85 -11.18
CA TYR A 449 -6.02 5.69 -11.83
C TYR A 449 -5.21 4.91 -12.86
N THR A 450 -3.97 4.56 -12.62
CA THR A 450 -3.36 3.49 -13.41
C THR A 450 -3.50 2.16 -12.68
N GLU A 451 -4.57 1.42 -12.94
CA GLU A 451 -4.65 -0.02 -12.65
C GLU A 451 -3.66 -0.81 -13.52
N SER A 452 -3.14 -0.20 -14.58
CA SER A 452 -2.13 -0.80 -15.43
C SER A 452 -0.74 -0.50 -14.89
N PRO A 453 0.06 -1.52 -14.57
CA PRO A 453 1.44 -1.31 -14.15
C PRO A 453 2.25 -0.65 -15.28
N VAL A 454 3.10 0.30 -14.92
CA VAL A 454 4.10 0.86 -15.85
C VAL A 454 5.03 -0.26 -16.30
N GLN A 455 5.20 -0.43 -17.60
CA GLN A 455 6.02 -1.49 -18.17
C GLN A 455 7.48 -1.07 -18.34
N ASN A 456 7.74 0.23 -18.54
CA ASN A 456 9.06 0.76 -18.81
C ASN A 456 9.45 1.90 -17.88
N LYS A 457 10.74 2.27 -17.93
CA LYS A 457 11.33 3.36 -17.16
C LYS A 457 10.65 4.69 -17.50
N TRP A 458 10.01 5.27 -16.52
CA TRP A 458 9.34 6.56 -16.68
C TRP A 458 10.35 7.70 -16.62
N LEU A 459 10.34 8.60 -17.58
CA LEU A 459 11.29 9.72 -17.72
C LEU A 459 10.71 11.05 -17.27
N THR A 460 9.57 11.44 -17.84
CA THR A 460 8.93 12.72 -17.54
C THR A 460 7.42 12.59 -17.47
N GLY A 461 6.80 13.51 -16.74
CA GLY A 461 5.36 13.69 -16.72
C GLY A 461 5.01 15.17 -16.70
N GLN A 462 3.90 15.52 -17.32
CA GLN A 462 3.28 16.84 -17.25
C GLN A 462 1.85 16.66 -16.81
N ARG A 463 1.43 17.38 -15.78
CA ARG A 463 0.05 17.39 -15.28
C ARG A 463 -0.47 18.82 -15.31
N TYR A 464 -1.69 18.97 -15.81
CA TYR A 464 -2.47 20.19 -15.72
C TYR A 464 -3.76 19.92 -14.96
N SER A 465 -4.18 20.83 -14.09
CA SER A 465 -5.46 20.75 -13.36
C SER A 465 -6.14 22.11 -13.37
N ASP A 466 -7.30 22.19 -14.01
CA ASP A 466 -8.15 23.40 -14.01
C ASP A 466 -8.74 23.66 -12.62
N LEU A 467 -9.03 22.62 -11.86
CA LEU A 467 -9.56 22.70 -10.50
C LEU A 467 -8.61 23.34 -9.50
N LEU A 468 -7.30 23.16 -9.70
CA LEU A 468 -6.24 23.71 -8.85
C LEU A 468 -5.55 24.93 -9.47
N TYR A 469 -5.83 25.24 -10.74
CA TYR A 469 -5.15 26.27 -11.54
C TYR A 469 -3.64 26.10 -11.55
N GLU A 470 -3.16 24.84 -11.57
CA GLU A 470 -1.75 24.51 -11.45
C GLU A 470 -1.31 23.59 -12.60
N GLU A 471 -0.13 23.84 -13.10
CA GLU A 471 0.57 22.98 -14.05
C GLU A 471 1.84 22.45 -13.40
N HIS A 472 2.04 21.15 -13.47
CA HIS A 472 3.18 20.45 -12.87
C HIS A 472 4.02 19.80 -13.95
N PHE A 473 5.33 19.96 -13.87
CA PHE A 473 6.31 19.28 -14.72
C PHE A 473 7.18 18.37 -13.85
N TYR A 474 7.12 17.09 -14.12
CA TYR A 474 7.89 16.07 -13.40
C TYR A 474 9.08 15.61 -14.24
N THR A 475 10.24 15.51 -13.62
CA THR A 475 11.42 14.88 -14.21
C THR A 475 11.98 13.87 -13.22
N LEU A 476 12.17 12.63 -13.69
CA LEU A 476 12.64 11.52 -12.89
C LEU A 476 14.08 11.18 -13.25
N TYR A 477 14.91 11.00 -12.25
CA TYR A 477 16.33 10.70 -12.39
C TYR A 477 16.61 9.31 -11.79
N TYR A 478 17.45 8.57 -12.48
CA TYR A 478 17.83 7.20 -12.14
C TYR A 478 19.33 7.03 -12.21
N SER A 479 19.88 6.16 -11.36
CA SER A 479 21.24 5.67 -11.50
C SER A 479 21.27 4.16 -11.62
N ASP A 480 22.34 3.63 -12.18
CA ASP A 480 22.56 2.19 -12.22
C ASP A 480 22.84 1.68 -10.81
N TYR A 481 22.11 0.65 -10.39
CA TYR A 481 22.34 -0.06 -9.15
C TYR A 481 23.06 -1.38 -9.44
N TYR A 482 24.28 -1.48 -8.98
CA TYR A 482 25.03 -2.73 -9.00
C TYR A 482 24.98 -3.34 -7.61
N ALA A 483 24.17 -4.39 -7.44
CA ALA A 483 24.24 -5.21 -6.22
C ALA A 483 25.61 -5.91 -6.21
N VAL A 484 26.45 -5.57 -5.26
CA VAL A 484 27.64 -6.36 -4.95
C VAL A 484 27.15 -7.57 -4.17
N ASN A 485 27.24 -8.73 -4.77
CA ASN A 485 26.89 -10.00 -4.10
C ASN A 485 28.04 -10.38 -3.17
N ASP A 486 27.99 -10.01 -1.90
CA ASP A 486 29.00 -10.36 -0.88
C ASP A 486 28.99 -11.85 -0.49
N ASN A 487 28.09 -12.66 -1.06
CA ASN A 487 27.89 -14.07 -0.67
C ASN A 487 28.56 -15.13 -1.56
N GLU A 488 29.23 -14.73 -2.61
CA GLU A 488 30.23 -15.61 -3.21
C GLU A 488 31.60 -15.05 -2.86
N SER A 489 32.45 -15.86 -2.25
CA SER A 489 33.89 -15.60 -2.16
C SER A 489 34.40 -15.46 -3.60
N SER A 490 34.19 -14.27 -4.20
CA SER A 490 34.66 -14.01 -5.55
C SER A 490 36.19 -14.03 -5.45
N SER A 491 36.76 -14.95 -6.18
CA SER A 491 38.21 -15.03 -6.39
C SER A 491 38.78 -13.76 -7.04
N LEU A 492 37.92 -12.82 -7.43
CA LEU A 492 38.27 -11.58 -8.10
C LEU A 492 38.79 -10.54 -7.08
N LYS A 493 40.09 -10.30 -7.12
CA LYS A 493 40.77 -9.27 -6.32
C LYS A 493 41.15 -8.12 -7.23
N VAL A 494 40.78 -6.90 -6.81
CA VAL A 494 41.04 -5.68 -7.57
C VAL A 494 41.66 -4.63 -6.65
N TYR A 495 42.84 -4.12 -7.02
CA TYR A 495 43.52 -3.07 -6.27
C TYR A 495 44.13 -2.03 -7.19
N SER A 496 44.23 -0.81 -6.72
CA SER A 496 44.82 0.29 -7.44
C SER A 496 46.05 0.86 -6.68
N THR A 497 47.13 1.05 -7.42
CA THR A 497 48.35 1.66 -6.89
C THR A 497 48.97 2.55 -7.94
N ASN A 498 49.18 3.82 -7.62
CA ASN A 498 49.90 4.80 -8.46
C ASN A 498 49.35 4.89 -9.92
N GLY A 499 48.03 5.01 -10.12
CA GLY A 499 47.39 5.08 -11.43
C GLY A 499 47.30 3.74 -12.17
N MET A 500 47.76 2.65 -11.57
CA MET A 500 47.70 1.33 -12.13
C MET A 500 46.63 0.50 -11.43
N LEU A 501 45.72 -0.07 -12.20
CA LEU A 501 44.71 -1.02 -11.76
C LEU A 501 45.24 -2.43 -11.96
N ALA A 502 45.37 -3.20 -10.88
CA ALA A 502 45.72 -4.62 -10.93
C ALA A 502 44.49 -5.48 -10.62
N VAL A 503 44.31 -6.52 -11.42
CA VAL A 503 43.19 -7.48 -11.32
C VAL A 503 43.74 -8.87 -11.24
N GLU A 504 43.30 -9.64 -10.25
CA GLU A 504 43.60 -11.06 -10.07
C GLU A 504 42.28 -11.85 -9.92
N ASN A 505 42.18 -12.97 -10.61
CA ASN A 505 41.03 -13.88 -10.57
C ASN A 505 41.53 -15.32 -10.57
N ASP A 506 40.88 -16.20 -9.84
CA ASP A 506 41.29 -17.61 -9.75
C ASP A 506 40.96 -18.41 -11.03
N VAL A 507 40.12 -17.87 -11.90
CA VAL A 507 39.68 -18.49 -13.16
C VAL A 507 40.13 -17.63 -14.34
N VAL A 508 40.64 -18.29 -15.40
CA VAL A 508 40.93 -17.62 -16.67
C VAL A 508 39.64 -17.19 -17.34
N THR A 509 39.49 -15.89 -17.55
CA THR A 509 38.29 -15.27 -18.13
C THR A 509 38.62 -13.96 -18.82
N ASP A 510 37.65 -13.36 -19.49
CA ASP A 510 37.77 -12.03 -20.04
C ASP A 510 37.61 -10.99 -18.92
N ILE A 511 38.58 -10.10 -18.76
CA ILE A 511 38.55 -9.01 -17.80
C ILE A 511 38.24 -7.71 -18.55
N GLN A 512 37.17 -7.05 -18.15
CA GLN A 512 36.69 -5.79 -18.74
C GLN A 512 36.64 -4.69 -17.70
N VAL A 513 37.03 -3.47 -18.06
CA VAL A 513 36.99 -2.30 -17.20
C VAL A 513 36.10 -1.23 -17.84
N PHE A 514 35.13 -0.76 -17.08
CA PHE A 514 34.17 0.24 -17.50
C PHE A 514 34.33 1.51 -16.66
N ASP A 515 34.12 2.68 -17.29
CA ASP A 515 33.97 3.93 -16.53
C ASP A 515 32.55 4.03 -15.90
N MET A 516 32.33 5.08 -15.11
CA MET A 516 31.04 5.32 -14.46
C MET A 516 29.87 5.65 -15.41
N LEU A 517 30.14 5.82 -16.69
CA LEU A 517 29.13 5.98 -17.75
C LEU A 517 28.85 4.65 -18.48
N GLY A 518 29.40 3.53 -17.98
CA GLY A 518 29.25 2.21 -18.59
C GLY A 518 30.05 2.00 -19.87
N ARG A 519 30.97 2.88 -20.23
CA ARG A 519 31.81 2.74 -21.42
C ARG A 519 33.00 1.84 -21.12
N LEU A 520 33.23 0.85 -21.96
CA LEU A 520 34.42 0.00 -21.90
C LEU A 520 35.67 0.84 -22.13
N VAL A 521 36.56 0.92 -21.14
CA VAL A 521 37.80 1.73 -21.20
C VAL A 521 39.04 0.85 -21.28
N ALA A 522 38.97 -0.41 -20.86
CA ALA A 522 40.07 -1.37 -21.03
C ALA A 522 39.50 -2.80 -21.01
N GLN A 523 40.17 -3.71 -21.71
CA GLN A 523 39.82 -5.13 -21.72
C GLN A 523 41.05 -6.01 -21.94
N GLN A 524 41.05 -7.18 -21.33
CA GLN A 524 42.00 -8.26 -21.63
C GLN A 524 41.29 -9.60 -21.59
N ASN A 525 41.42 -10.39 -22.66
CA ASN A 525 40.70 -11.62 -22.85
C ASN A 525 41.50 -12.83 -22.35
N GLN A 526 40.81 -13.83 -21.79
CA GLN A 526 41.34 -15.11 -21.39
C GLN A 526 42.57 -15.01 -20.51
N VAL A 527 42.49 -14.24 -19.43
CA VAL A 527 43.57 -14.06 -18.44
C VAL A 527 43.07 -14.29 -17.03
N ALA A 528 43.94 -14.76 -16.13
CA ALA A 528 43.67 -14.84 -14.70
C ALA A 528 44.19 -13.59 -13.96
N GLN A 529 45.14 -12.87 -14.56
CA GLN A 529 45.71 -11.67 -13.95
C GLN A 529 46.06 -10.66 -15.04
N CYS A 530 45.81 -9.38 -14.79
CA CYS A 530 46.19 -8.28 -15.70
C CYS A 530 46.38 -6.96 -14.97
N LYS A 531 46.96 -5.99 -15.68
CA LYS A 531 47.14 -4.62 -15.15
C LYS A 531 46.77 -3.62 -16.27
N PHE A 532 46.09 -2.56 -15.84
CA PHE A 532 45.68 -1.47 -16.70
C PHE A 532 46.20 -0.14 -16.17
N ASN A 533 46.75 0.68 -17.05
CA ASN A 533 47.06 2.10 -16.74
C ASN A 533 45.84 2.95 -17.04
N LEU A 534 45.23 3.50 -16.02
CA LEU A 534 44.01 4.28 -16.12
C LEU A 534 44.23 5.67 -15.52
N LYS A 535 43.45 6.65 -16.00
CA LYS A 535 43.42 7.97 -15.37
C LYS A 535 42.79 7.87 -13.99
N PRO A 536 43.11 8.80 -13.05
CA PRO A 536 42.38 8.88 -11.79
C PRO A 536 40.87 8.94 -12.06
N GLY A 537 40.10 8.08 -11.34
CA GLY A 537 38.68 7.94 -11.56
C GLY A 537 38.09 6.73 -10.86
N VAL A 538 36.79 6.56 -11.00
CA VAL A 538 36.07 5.38 -10.49
C VAL A 538 35.75 4.46 -11.67
N TYR A 539 36.01 3.17 -11.49
CA TYR A 539 35.86 2.16 -12.54
C TYR A 539 35.15 0.92 -11.98
N VAL A 540 34.52 0.18 -12.87
CA VAL A 540 33.97 -1.15 -12.59
C VAL A 540 34.78 -2.18 -13.38
N VAL A 541 35.33 -3.16 -12.67
CA VAL A 541 36.06 -4.28 -13.26
C VAL A 541 35.12 -5.49 -13.29
N LYS A 542 34.96 -6.10 -14.44
CA LYS A 542 34.19 -7.32 -14.64
C LYS A 542 35.09 -8.45 -15.07
N ALA A 543 34.93 -9.62 -14.43
CA ALA A 543 35.64 -10.86 -14.78
C ALA A 543 34.66 -12.05 -14.69
N GLY A 544 34.19 -12.55 -15.84
CA GLY A 544 33.12 -13.54 -15.89
C GLY A 544 31.83 -12.98 -15.28
N ASN A 545 31.32 -13.64 -14.25
CA ASN A 545 30.13 -13.22 -13.49
C ASN A 545 30.45 -12.30 -12.30
N ALA A 546 31.73 -12.11 -11.97
CA ALA A 546 32.15 -11.26 -10.87
C ALA A 546 32.41 -9.81 -11.35
N SER A 547 32.06 -8.83 -10.49
CA SER A 547 32.37 -7.42 -10.75
C SER A 547 32.78 -6.72 -9.46
N VAL A 548 33.75 -5.80 -9.54
CA VAL A 548 34.26 -5.04 -8.41
C VAL A 548 34.41 -3.57 -8.82
N LYS A 549 33.92 -2.65 -7.97
CA LYS A 549 34.13 -1.21 -8.11
C LYS A 549 35.47 -0.82 -7.48
N VAL A 550 36.25 -0.01 -8.19
CA VAL A 550 37.59 0.41 -7.74
C VAL A 550 37.80 1.90 -7.99
N VAL A 551 38.52 2.54 -7.08
CA VAL A 551 38.98 3.93 -7.24
C VAL A 551 40.46 3.90 -7.62
N VAL A 552 40.77 4.42 -8.81
CA VAL A 552 42.15 4.66 -9.29
C VAL A 552 42.51 6.09 -8.89
N LYS A 553 43.58 6.25 -8.10
CA LYS A 553 44.07 7.53 -7.57
C LYS A 553 45.25 8.06 -8.39
#